data_e407c0efb4aea69163e369956d6c3e9f
#
_entry.id   e407c0efb4aea69163e369956d6c3e9f
#
_cell.length_a   1.000
_cell.length_b   1.000
_cell.length_c   1.000
_cell.angle_alpha   90.00
_cell.angle_beta   90.00
_cell.angle_gamma   90.00
#
_symmetry.space_group_name_H-M   'P 1'
#
loop_
_entity.id
_entity.type
_entity.pdbx_description
1 polymer ?
#
loop_
_entity_poly.entity_id
_entity_poly.type
_entity_poly.pdbx_seq_one_letter_code
_entity_poly.pdbx_strand_id
1 'polypeptide(L)'
;MIDEILQRMYDLTLWIVNISQRFAKIHKYSLGIQLENACLECTKNLIKTKLMPKKDYWIKQAQADFYVVKVYIRMALDMQVMSKKQYIFALEQIAKIDEQMQSTEFR
;
A
#
# COMPACT_ATOMS: atom_id res chain seq x y z
N MET A 1 9.42 -3.90 -13.08
CA MET A 1 9.56 -5.34 -12.76
C MET A 1 8.91 -5.64 -11.44
N ILE A 2 8.36 -6.85 -11.33
CA ILE A 2 7.59 -7.25 -10.14
C ILE A 2 8.43 -7.20 -8.86
N ASP A 3 9.71 -7.59 -8.91
CA ASP A 3 10.57 -7.57 -7.73
C ASP A 3 10.81 -6.16 -7.22
N GLU A 4 10.94 -5.19 -8.12
CA GLU A 4 11.10 -3.79 -7.76
C GLU A 4 9.84 -3.23 -7.12
N ILE A 5 8.67 -3.56 -7.69
CA ILE A 5 7.38 -3.16 -7.13
C ILE A 5 7.19 -3.76 -5.75
N LEU A 6 7.54 -5.04 -5.61
CA LEU A 6 7.42 -5.74 -4.33
C LEU A 6 8.31 -5.07 -3.27
N GLN A 7 9.53 -4.68 -3.63
CA GLN A 7 10.42 -3.98 -2.70
C GLN A 7 9.84 -2.63 -2.29
N ARG A 8 9.30 -1.87 -3.24
CA ARG A 8 8.68 -0.59 -2.92
C ARG A 8 7.46 -0.75 -2.04
N MET A 9 6.65 -1.77 -2.29
CA MET A 9 5.48 -2.04 -1.46
C MET A 9 5.89 -2.50 -0.07
N TYR A 10 6.95 -3.29 0.02
CA TYR A 10 7.54 -3.71 1.29
C TYR A 10 7.95 -2.48 2.11
N ASP A 11 8.68 -1.55 1.48
CA ASP A 11 9.15 -0.35 2.16
C ASP A 11 7.98 0.52 2.62
N LEU A 12 6.98 0.69 1.78
CA LEU A 12 5.78 1.46 2.15
C LEU A 12 5.05 0.79 3.31
N THR A 13 4.92 -0.52 3.28
CA THR A 13 4.25 -1.28 4.33
C THR A 13 4.96 -1.10 5.68
N LEU A 14 6.30 -1.20 5.69
CA LEU A 14 7.07 -0.97 6.93
C LEU A 14 6.85 0.43 7.46
N TRP A 15 6.85 1.42 6.58
CA TRP A 15 6.63 2.81 6.98
C TRP A 15 5.21 2.99 7.57
N ILE A 16 4.20 2.41 6.91
CA ILE A 16 2.81 2.48 7.38
C ILE A 16 2.67 1.82 8.75
N VAL A 17 3.23 0.63 8.93
CA VAL A 17 3.17 -0.07 10.21
C VAL A 17 3.81 0.78 11.31
N ASN A 18 4.94 1.40 10.99
CA ASN A 18 5.66 2.24 11.95
C ASN A 18 4.83 3.46 12.37
N ILE A 19 4.25 4.19 11.42
CA ILE A 19 3.46 5.38 11.77
C ILE A 19 2.12 5.02 12.42
N SER A 20 1.49 3.91 12.02
CA SER A 20 0.20 3.51 12.57
C SER A 20 0.30 3.17 14.06
N GLN A 21 1.47 2.71 14.51
CA GLN A 21 1.71 2.45 15.93
C GLN A 21 1.63 3.74 16.77
N ARG A 22 1.81 4.88 16.12
CA ARG A 22 1.79 6.21 16.79
C ARG A 22 0.44 6.90 16.69
N PHE A 23 -0.53 6.30 16.01
CA PHE A 23 -1.88 6.86 15.95
C PHE A 23 -2.49 6.87 17.35
N ALA A 24 -3.35 7.85 17.62
CA ALA A 24 -4.12 7.86 18.86
C ALA A 24 -4.87 6.52 18.97
N LYS A 25 -5.03 6.03 20.19
CA LYS A 25 -5.57 4.70 20.46
C LYS A 25 -6.87 4.41 19.70
N ILE A 26 -7.77 5.39 19.65
CA ILE A 26 -9.06 5.22 18.97
C ILE A 26 -8.88 4.95 17.47
N HIS A 27 -7.83 5.51 16.85
CA HIS A 27 -7.57 5.33 15.43
C HIS A 27 -6.62 4.18 15.15
N LYS A 28 -5.74 3.86 16.11
CA LYS A 28 -4.77 2.77 15.98
C LYS A 28 -5.48 1.43 15.79
N TYR A 29 -6.55 1.21 16.54
CA TYR A 29 -7.30 -0.05 16.51
C TYR A 29 -8.49 -0.03 15.56
N SER A 30 -8.62 0.99 14.74
CA SER A 30 -9.62 1.05 13.67
C SER A 30 -8.92 1.27 12.34
N LEU A 31 -8.74 2.53 11.91
CA LEU A 31 -8.12 2.85 10.65
C LEU A 31 -6.69 2.30 10.55
N GLY A 32 -5.91 2.37 11.63
CA GLY A 32 -4.53 1.87 11.64
C GLY A 32 -4.45 0.40 11.25
N ILE A 33 -5.28 -0.43 11.87
CA ILE A 33 -5.31 -1.88 11.57
C ILE A 33 -5.75 -2.11 10.13
N GLN A 34 -6.79 -1.41 9.68
CA GLN A 34 -7.29 -1.58 8.31
C GLN A 34 -6.23 -1.17 7.28
N LEU A 35 -5.51 -0.10 7.55
CA LEU A 35 -4.45 0.37 6.66
C LEU A 35 -3.30 -0.64 6.60
N GLU A 36 -2.88 -1.16 7.75
CA GLU A 36 -1.85 -2.21 7.79
C GLU A 36 -2.29 -3.44 7.02
N ASN A 37 -3.51 -3.89 7.24
CA ASN A 37 -4.05 -5.08 6.56
C ASN A 37 -4.11 -4.87 5.05
N ALA A 38 -4.52 -3.70 4.60
CA ALA A 38 -4.58 -3.39 3.16
C ALA A 38 -3.18 -3.46 2.54
N CYS A 39 -2.17 -2.93 3.22
CA CYS A 39 -0.79 -3.00 2.75
C CYS A 39 -0.29 -4.45 2.70
N LEU A 40 -0.59 -5.24 3.72
CA LEU A 40 -0.19 -6.65 3.77
C LEU A 40 -0.87 -7.47 2.69
N GLU A 41 -2.15 -7.23 2.43
CA GLU A 41 -2.87 -7.92 1.36
C GLU A 41 -2.29 -7.58 -0.01
N CYS A 42 -1.98 -6.32 -0.25
CA CYS A 42 -1.35 -5.90 -1.50
C CYS A 42 0.00 -6.60 -1.68
N THR A 43 0.82 -6.62 -0.65
CA THR A 43 2.11 -7.30 -0.66
C THR A 43 1.94 -8.78 -0.97
N LYS A 44 0.98 -9.43 -0.33
CA LYS A 44 0.68 -10.86 -0.54
C LYS A 44 0.31 -11.13 -2.00
N ASN A 45 -0.54 -10.30 -2.58
CA ASN A 45 -0.97 -10.50 -3.96
C ASN A 45 0.14 -10.20 -4.98
N LEU A 46 1.06 -9.29 -4.66
CA LEU A 46 2.26 -9.10 -5.46
C LEU A 46 3.16 -10.34 -5.44
N ILE A 47 3.30 -10.98 -4.29
CA ILE A 47 4.05 -12.23 -4.16
C ILE A 47 3.38 -13.32 -5.01
N LYS A 48 2.06 -13.43 -4.94
CA LYS A 48 1.31 -14.42 -5.73
C LYS A 48 1.44 -14.17 -7.23
N THR A 49 1.50 -12.91 -7.65
CA THR A 49 1.74 -12.55 -9.04
C THR A 49 3.05 -13.18 -9.54
N LYS A 50 4.06 -13.23 -8.69
CA LYS A 50 5.36 -13.79 -9.03
C LYS A 50 5.35 -15.32 -9.04
N LEU A 51 4.65 -15.96 -8.10
CA LEU A 51 4.81 -17.39 -7.82
C LEU A 51 3.68 -18.27 -8.35
N MET A 52 2.49 -17.72 -8.56
CA MET A 52 1.31 -18.51 -8.87
C MET A 52 0.96 -18.45 -10.36
N PRO A 53 0.24 -19.46 -10.89
CA PRO A 53 -0.33 -19.33 -12.23
C PRO A 53 -1.42 -18.24 -12.24
N LYS A 54 -1.87 -17.85 -13.42
CA LYS A 54 -2.88 -16.81 -13.63
C LYS A 54 -2.38 -15.44 -13.17
N LYS A 55 -1.22 -15.07 -13.66
CA LYS A 55 -0.56 -13.82 -13.32
C LYS A 55 -1.50 -12.60 -13.43
N ASP A 56 -2.30 -12.50 -14.49
CA ASP A 56 -3.21 -11.38 -14.69
C ASP A 56 -4.25 -11.26 -13.56
N TYR A 57 -4.72 -12.38 -13.07
CA TYR A 57 -5.66 -12.37 -11.94
C TYR A 57 -5.03 -11.74 -10.70
N TRP A 58 -3.81 -12.17 -10.37
CA TRP A 58 -3.14 -11.69 -9.16
C TRP A 58 -2.69 -10.23 -9.28
N ILE A 59 -2.32 -9.79 -10.48
CA ILE A 59 -2.01 -8.39 -10.74
C ILE A 59 -3.25 -7.52 -10.46
N LYS A 60 -4.41 -7.94 -10.93
CA LYS A 60 -5.66 -7.19 -10.72
C LYS A 60 -6.01 -7.13 -9.24
N GLN A 61 -5.80 -8.23 -8.50
CA GLN A 61 -6.02 -8.24 -7.05
C GLN A 61 -5.08 -7.25 -6.36
N ALA A 62 -3.80 -7.26 -6.73
CA ALA A 62 -2.83 -6.34 -6.14
C ALA A 62 -3.19 -4.88 -6.45
N GLN A 63 -3.62 -4.59 -7.67
CA GLN A 63 -4.04 -3.23 -8.06
C GLN A 63 -5.25 -2.76 -7.25
N ALA A 64 -6.23 -3.65 -7.05
CA ALA A 64 -7.40 -3.34 -6.24
C ALA A 64 -7.02 -3.06 -4.79
N ASP A 65 -6.15 -3.90 -4.22
CA ASP A 65 -5.67 -3.70 -2.85
C ASP A 65 -4.90 -2.39 -2.72
N PHE A 66 -4.10 -2.07 -3.72
CA PHE A 66 -3.33 -0.83 -3.69
C PHE A 66 -4.25 0.40 -3.76
N TYR A 67 -5.33 0.31 -4.52
CA TYR A 67 -6.32 1.38 -4.54
C TYR A 67 -6.92 1.59 -3.15
N VAL A 68 -7.22 0.51 -2.44
CA VAL A 68 -7.72 0.58 -1.06
C VAL A 68 -6.69 1.28 -0.16
N VAL A 69 -5.41 0.95 -0.30
CA VAL A 69 -4.33 1.61 0.46
C VAL A 69 -4.36 3.12 0.22
N LYS A 70 -4.47 3.53 -1.04
CA LYS A 70 -4.50 4.96 -1.39
C LYS A 70 -5.68 5.69 -0.73
N VAL A 71 -6.86 5.07 -0.77
CA VAL A 71 -8.06 5.67 -0.17
C VAL A 71 -7.90 5.78 1.34
N TYR A 72 -7.38 4.75 1.99
CA TYR A 72 -7.20 4.76 3.45
C TYR A 72 -6.16 5.78 3.89
N ILE A 73 -5.11 5.98 3.09
CA ILE A 73 -4.11 7.03 3.37
C ILE A 73 -4.76 8.41 3.28
N ARG A 74 -5.62 8.63 2.27
CA ARG A 74 -6.36 9.88 2.15
C ARG A 74 -7.30 10.08 3.34
N MET A 75 -7.97 9.02 3.77
CA MET A 75 -8.83 9.08 4.96
C MET A 75 -8.02 9.47 6.20
N ALA A 76 -6.81 8.93 6.33
CA ALA A 76 -5.95 9.28 7.47
C ALA A 76 -5.61 10.76 7.50
N LEU A 77 -5.38 11.37 6.34
CA LEU A 77 -5.17 12.82 6.26
C LEU A 77 -6.43 13.58 6.65
N ASP A 78 -7.57 13.22 6.05
CA ASP A 78 -8.83 13.93 6.27
C ASP A 78 -9.31 13.81 7.71
N MET A 79 -9.03 12.67 8.36
CA MET A 79 -9.34 12.46 9.78
C MET A 79 -8.30 13.07 10.72
N GLN A 80 -7.29 13.72 10.17
CA GLN A 80 -6.21 14.36 10.93
C GLN A 80 -5.40 13.35 11.79
N VAL A 81 -5.37 12.10 11.34
CA VAL A 81 -4.57 11.04 12.00
C VAL A 81 -3.14 11.05 11.46
N MET A 82 -3.00 11.43 10.20
CA MET A 82 -1.73 11.56 9.51
C MET A 82 -1.45 13.03 9.26
N SER A 83 -0.22 13.48 9.51
CA SER A 83 0.16 14.87 9.23
C SER A 83 0.28 15.11 7.73
N LYS A 84 0.19 16.38 7.34
CA LYS A 84 0.37 16.76 5.93
C LYS A 84 1.74 16.30 5.40
N LYS A 85 2.78 16.44 6.22
CA LYS A 85 4.14 16.03 5.85
C LYS A 85 4.21 14.52 5.61
N GLN A 86 3.59 13.73 6.48
CA GLN A 86 3.54 12.27 6.32
C GLN A 86 2.76 11.91 5.05
N TYR A 87 1.65 12.61 4.80
CA TYR A 87 0.83 12.37 3.62
C TYR A 87 1.62 12.63 2.33
N ILE A 88 2.36 13.75 2.27
CA ILE A 88 3.18 14.07 1.11
C ILE A 88 4.23 12.98 0.87
N PHE A 89 4.88 12.50 1.92
CA PHE A 89 5.82 11.40 1.80
C PHE A 89 5.15 10.15 1.23
N ALA A 90 3.96 9.80 1.76
CA ALA A 90 3.21 8.65 1.27
C ALA A 90 2.86 8.80 -0.21
N LEU A 91 2.42 9.99 -0.63
CA LEU A 91 2.08 10.24 -2.04
C LEU A 91 3.28 10.04 -2.96
N GLU A 92 4.47 10.43 -2.53
CA GLU A 92 5.68 10.22 -3.33
C GLU A 92 5.97 8.74 -3.53
N GLN A 93 5.81 7.94 -2.48
CA GLN A 93 6.00 6.49 -2.57
C GLN A 93 4.91 5.84 -3.42
N ILE A 94 3.66 6.27 -3.24
CA ILE A 94 2.53 5.78 -4.01
C ILE A 94 2.71 6.05 -5.49
N ALA A 95 3.18 7.25 -5.86
CA ALA A 95 3.37 7.62 -7.26
C ALA A 95 4.35 6.67 -7.96
N LYS A 96 5.42 6.30 -7.28
CA LYS A 96 6.42 5.37 -7.83
C LYS A 96 5.84 3.97 -8.04
N ILE A 97 5.02 3.51 -7.09
CA ILE A 97 4.38 2.20 -7.19
C ILE A 97 3.33 2.21 -8.30
N ASP A 98 2.50 3.26 -8.38
CA ASP A 98 1.49 3.40 -9.44
C ASP A 98 2.14 3.36 -10.82
N GLU A 99 3.23 4.10 -10.99
CA GLU A 99 3.95 4.14 -12.26
C GLU A 99 4.39 2.74 -12.68
N GLN A 100 4.93 1.96 -11.75
CA GLN A 100 5.38 0.61 -12.05
C GLN A 100 4.21 -0.35 -12.31
N MET A 101 3.10 -0.17 -11.60
CA MET A 101 1.91 -1.00 -11.83
C MET A 101 1.25 -0.73 -13.18
N GLN A 102 1.45 0.46 -13.73
CA GLN A 102 0.95 0.80 -15.07
C GLN A 102 1.89 0.35 -16.18
N SER A 103 3.12 -0.03 -15.83
CA SER A 103 4.13 -0.44 -16.79
C SER A 103 3.74 -1.76 -17.47
N THR A 104 4.01 -1.85 -18.78
CA THR A 104 3.80 -3.09 -19.53
C THR A 104 4.74 -4.20 -19.05
N GLU A 105 5.89 -3.86 -18.49
CA GLU A 105 6.83 -4.85 -17.97
C GLU A 105 6.29 -5.58 -16.75
N PHE A 106 5.44 -4.92 -15.97
CA PHE A 106 4.81 -5.54 -14.82
C PHE A 106 3.86 -6.65 -15.27
N ARG A 107 3.17 -6.45 -16.37
CA ARG A 107 2.20 -7.39 -16.92
C ARG A 107 2.89 -8.42 -17.82
#